data_aa2f71d204e1a2358698027a60268a81
#
_entry.id   aa2f71d204e1a2358698027a60268a81
#
_cell.length_a   1.000
_cell.length_b   1.000
_cell.length_c   1.000
_cell.angle_alpha   90.00
_cell.angle_beta   90.00
_cell.angle_gamma   90.00
#
_symmetry.space_group_name_H-M   'P 1'
#
loop_
_entity.id
_entity.type
_entity.pdbx_description
1 polymer ?
#
loop_
_entity_poly.entity_id
_entity_poly.type
_entity_poly.pdbx_seq_one_letter_code
_entity_poly.pdbx_strand_id
1 'polypeptide(L)'
;VRKYRLIHVATIMLVALLALPLQALAAGDGFWSTPTIHGYGKIHYMPDAAYKPDPHATYKIVFALTKGPKSPDQVNGSLDHVARAVNLYVASGVPLDHLKIVAVASGAATPLALDNAHYRAKFGVDNPNLKLIEELRKAGVDVSVCAQAVAEHHFEYGWVSKQVTLALSGLTTITVLQQQGYALAPF
;
A
#
# COMPACT_ATOMS: atom_id res chain seq x y z
N VAL A 1 3.14 -90.79 -12.30
CA VAL A 1 3.81 -89.63 -12.90
C VAL A 1 2.86 -88.44 -12.79
N ARG A 2 3.16 -87.47 -11.88
CA ARG A 2 2.29 -86.32 -11.53
C ARG A 2 2.87 -85.06 -12.14
N LYS A 3 2.16 -84.47 -13.11
CA LYS A 3 2.52 -83.19 -13.73
C LYS A 3 2.06 -82.03 -12.84
N TYR A 4 2.98 -81.26 -12.32
CA TYR A 4 2.69 -80.01 -11.64
C TYR A 4 2.61 -78.86 -12.65
N ARG A 5 1.44 -78.17 -12.72
CA ARG A 5 1.22 -76.98 -13.50
C ARG A 5 1.65 -75.78 -12.57
N LEU A 6 2.65 -75.06 -12.99
CA LEU A 6 3.01 -73.74 -12.37
C LEU A 6 2.01 -72.67 -12.85
N ILE A 7 1.25 -72.12 -11.93
CA ILE A 7 0.40 -70.98 -12.17
C ILE A 7 1.24 -69.76 -11.89
N HIS A 8 1.57 -68.95 -12.90
CA HIS A 8 2.20 -67.63 -12.72
C HIS A 8 1.11 -66.62 -12.39
N VAL A 9 1.12 -66.16 -11.15
CA VAL A 9 0.30 -65.02 -10.73
C VAL A 9 1.08 -63.76 -11.08
N ALA A 10 0.66 -63.08 -12.13
CA ALA A 10 1.17 -61.76 -12.50
C ALA A 10 0.52 -60.71 -11.59
N THR A 11 1.28 -60.19 -10.65
CA THR A 11 0.88 -59.08 -9.78
C THR A 11 0.97 -57.77 -10.59
N ILE A 12 -0.18 -57.26 -11.03
CA ILE A 12 -0.25 -55.93 -11.66
C ILE A 12 -0.20 -54.89 -10.55
N MET A 13 0.92 -54.22 -10.45
CA MET A 13 1.10 -53.07 -9.55
C MET A 13 0.50 -51.83 -10.22
N LEU A 14 -0.70 -51.44 -9.79
CA LEU A 14 -1.38 -50.21 -10.25
C LEU A 14 -0.73 -49.00 -9.57
N VAL A 15 0.19 -48.34 -10.26
CA VAL A 15 0.75 -47.05 -9.81
C VAL A 15 -0.31 -45.98 -10.06
N ALA A 16 -1.05 -45.61 -9.02
CA ALA A 16 -1.92 -44.44 -9.04
C ALA A 16 -1.05 -43.17 -9.02
N LEU A 17 -0.84 -42.58 -10.19
CA LEU A 17 -0.27 -41.24 -10.30
C LEU A 17 -1.29 -40.24 -9.71
N LEU A 18 -1.05 -39.78 -8.48
CA LEU A 18 -1.75 -38.63 -7.90
C LEU A 18 -1.35 -37.36 -8.71
N ALA A 19 -2.16 -37.05 -9.72
CA ALA A 19 -2.13 -35.78 -10.39
C ALA A 19 -2.61 -34.71 -9.38
N LEU A 20 -1.68 -34.07 -8.68
CA LEU A 20 -1.97 -32.84 -7.95
C LEU A 20 -2.43 -31.79 -8.97
N PRO A 21 -3.60 -31.16 -8.76
CA PRO A 21 -3.98 -30.05 -9.63
C PRO A 21 -2.93 -28.95 -9.46
N LEU A 22 -2.16 -28.71 -10.49
CA LEU A 22 -1.37 -27.48 -10.63
C LEU A 22 -2.39 -26.35 -10.66
N GLN A 23 -2.64 -25.74 -9.50
CA GLN A 23 -3.38 -24.47 -9.45
C GLN A 23 -2.55 -23.49 -10.27
N ALA A 24 -3.00 -23.25 -11.49
CA ALA A 24 -2.54 -22.13 -12.29
C ALA A 24 -2.83 -20.88 -11.46
N LEU A 25 -1.81 -20.36 -10.77
CA LEU A 25 -1.81 -18.99 -10.34
C LEU A 25 -2.13 -18.19 -11.59
N ALA A 26 -3.29 -17.54 -11.61
CA ALA A 26 -3.63 -16.59 -12.66
C ALA A 26 -2.45 -15.62 -12.75
N ALA A 27 -1.69 -15.73 -13.81
CA ALA A 27 -0.64 -14.81 -14.16
C ALA A 27 -1.33 -13.51 -14.59
N GLY A 28 -1.77 -12.73 -13.60
CA GLY A 28 -1.87 -11.30 -13.75
C GLY A 28 -0.45 -10.84 -14.03
N ASP A 29 -0.27 -10.07 -15.10
CA ASP A 29 0.94 -9.41 -15.55
C ASP A 29 2.07 -9.48 -14.51
N GLY A 30 2.91 -10.53 -14.55
CA GLY A 30 3.94 -10.79 -13.53
C GLY A 30 5.04 -9.73 -13.45
N PHE A 31 4.87 -8.64 -14.21
CA PHE A 31 5.73 -7.48 -14.22
C PHE A 31 5.45 -6.51 -13.05
N TRP A 32 4.18 -6.36 -12.64
CA TRP A 32 3.78 -5.46 -11.56
C TRP A 32 3.16 -6.22 -10.39
N SER A 33 3.54 -5.86 -9.15
CA SER A 33 2.98 -6.46 -7.94
C SER A 33 2.65 -5.41 -6.87
N THR A 34 1.79 -5.79 -5.91
CA THR A 34 1.43 -5.00 -4.74
C THR A 34 1.54 -5.88 -3.49
N PRO A 35 2.78 -6.22 -3.05
CA PRO A 35 3.00 -7.31 -2.10
C PRO A 35 2.52 -7.01 -0.68
N THR A 36 2.44 -5.76 -0.27
CA THR A 36 2.10 -5.34 1.11
C THR A 36 0.81 -4.54 1.14
N ILE A 37 0.73 -3.45 0.37
CA ILE A 37 -0.47 -2.62 0.23
C ILE A 37 -1.23 -3.13 -1.00
N HIS A 38 -2.08 -4.13 -0.79
CA HIS A 38 -2.74 -4.86 -1.87
C HIS A 38 -3.65 -3.96 -2.72
N GLY A 39 -3.45 -4.01 -4.03
CA GLY A 39 -4.20 -3.23 -5.01
C GLY A 39 -3.68 -1.81 -5.24
N TYR A 40 -2.68 -1.34 -4.47
CA TYR A 40 -2.15 0.01 -4.55
C TYR A 40 -0.63 0.03 -4.60
N GLY A 41 -0.07 1.10 -5.12
CA GLY A 41 1.38 1.32 -5.12
C GLY A 41 2.15 0.23 -5.87
N LYS A 42 1.73 -0.12 -7.09
CA LYS A 42 2.36 -1.16 -7.91
C LYS A 42 3.87 -0.97 -8.02
N ILE A 43 4.62 -2.05 -7.82
CA ILE A 43 6.08 -2.09 -7.96
C ILE A 43 6.51 -3.14 -8.99
N HIS A 44 7.63 -2.88 -9.65
CA HIS A 44 8.45 -3.89 -10.31
C HIS A 44 9.75 -4.00 -9.53
N TYR A 45 9.86 -5.03 -8.69
CA TYR A 45 11.01 -5.16 -7.80
C TYR A 45 12.24 -5.68 -8.56
N MET A 46 13.37 -4.98 -8.39
CA MET A 46 14.65 -5.30 -9.02
C MET A 46 15.67 -5.68 -7.94
N PRO A 47 15.95 -6.97 -7.72
CA PRO A 47 16.81 -7.42 -6.62
C PRO A 47 18.26 -6.92 -6.74
N ASP A 48 18.74 -6.66 -7.95
CA ASP A 48 20.12 -6.23 -8.23
C ASP A 48 20.25 -4.70 -8.41
N ALA A 49 19.19 -3.93 -8.13
CA ALA A 49 19.24 -2.47 -8.25
C ALA A 49 20.19 -1.85 -7.20
N ALA A 50 20.80 -0.70 -7.56
CA ALA A 50 21.56 0.11 -6.63
C ALA A 50 20.65 0.79 -5.58
N TYR A 51 21.24 1.28 -4.48
CA TYR A 51 20.57 2.05 -3.42
C TYR A 51 19.38 1.31 -2.78
N LYS A 52 19.46 -0.02 -2.66
CA LYS A 52 18.46 -0.79 -1.93
C LYS A 52 18.46 -0.43 -0.44
N PRO A 53 17.27 -0.42 0.19
CA PRO A 53 17.19 -0.26 1.63
C PRO A 53 17.95 -1.38 2.36
N ASP A 54 18.62 -1.02 3.47
CA ASP A 54 19.16 -1.99 4.43
C ASP A 54 17.99 -2.53 5.27
N PRO A 55 17.73 -3.86 5.29
CA PRO A 55 16.65 -4.45 6.05
C PRO A 55 16.76 -4.27 7.57
N HIS A 56 17.95 -3.96 8.08
CA HIS A 56 18.20 -3.75 9.50
C HIS A 56 18.05 -2.29 9.94
N ALA A 57 17.97 -1.35 9.00
CA ALA A 57 17.84 0.07 9.30
C ALA A 57 16.38 0.47 9.57
N THR A 58 16.19 1.54 10.35
CA THR A 58 14.90 2.21 10.53
C THR A 58 14.82 3.41 9.60
N TYR A 59 13.73 3.53 8.87
CA TYR A 59 13.48 4.61 7.91
C TYR A 59 12.39 5.53 8.42
N LYS A 60 12.74 6.82 8.59
CA LYS A 60 11.82 7.88 8.95
C LYS A 60 11.58 8.75 7.72
N ILE A 61 10.34 8.76 7.20
CA ILE A 61 10.01 9.45 5.94
C ILE A 61 8.74 10.28 6.14
N VAL A 62 8.78 11.55 5.76
CA VAL A 62 7.60 12.39 5.65
C VAL A 62 7.32 12.71 4.18
N PHE A 63 6.12 12.34 3.72
CA PHE A 63 5.64 12.64 2.37
C PHE A 63 4.81 13.92 2.38
N ALA A 64 5.16 14.90 1.55
CA ALA A 64 4.36 16.09 1.32
C ALA A 64 3.43 15.87 0.11
N LEU A 65 2.14 15.64 0.36
CA LEU A 65 1.14 15.43 -0.67
C LEU A 65 0.43 16.75 -0.97
N THR A 66 0.75 17.36 -2.12
CA THR A 66 0.21 18.69 -2.47
C THR A 66 -0.66 18.67 -3.73
N LYS A 67 -0.57 17.62 -4.53
CA LYS A 67 -1.29 17.51 -5.81
C LYS A 67 -2.64 16.84 -5.64
N GLY A 68 -3.67 17.37 -6.28
CA GLY A 68 -4.98 16.74 -6.38
C GLY A 68 -4.99 15.48 -7.26
N PRO A 69 -6.06 14.68 -7.22
CA PRO A 69 -6.26 13.59 -8.15
C PRO A 69 -6.56 14.14 -9.57
N LYS A 70 -6.42 13.28 -10.57
CA LYS A 70 -6.77 13.64 -11.98
C LYS A 70 -8.27 13.84 -12.16
N SER A 71 -9.08 13.08 -11.42
CA SER A 71 -10.54 13.24 -11.34
C SER A 71 -11.02 12.79 -9.96
N PRO A 72 -12.21 13.24 -9.48
CA PRO A 72 -12.70 12.96 -8.14
C PRO A 72 -12.93 11.48 -7.83
N ASP A 73 -13.17 10.64 -8.81
CA ASP A 73 -13.40 9.20 -8.70
C ASP A 73 -12.10 8.39 -8.68
N GLN A 74 -10.94 9.04 -8.80
CA GLN A 74 -9.63 8.39 -8.81
C GLN A 74 -8.88 8.59 -7.49
N VAL A 75 -8.18 7.55 -7.07
CA VAL A 75 -7.24 7.62 -5.95
C VAL A 75 -6.17 8.68 -6.23
N ASN A 76 -5.82 9.46 -5.23
CA ASN A 76 -4.77 10.45 -5.32
C ASN A 76 -3.42 9.78 -5.62
N GLY A 77 -2.80 10.19 -6.74
CA GLY A 77 -1.55 9.56 -7.20
C GLY A 77 -0.39 9.73 -6.23
N SER A 78 -0.31 10.86 -5.50
CA SER A 78 0.73 11.03 -4.48
C SER A 78 0.52 10.10 -3.29
N LEU A 79 -0.73 9.83 -2.90
CA LEU A 79 -1.04 8.85 -1.85
C LEU A 79 -0.72 7.41 -2.33
N ASP A 80 -0.96 7.08 -3.60
CA ASP A 80 -0.55 5.79 -4.19
C ASP A 80 0.98 5.63 -4.20
N HIS A 81 1.74 6.72 -4.36
CA HIS A 81 3.21 6.69 -4.23
C HIS A 81 3.67 6.37 -2.80
N VAL A 82 2.93 6.76 -1.76
CA VAL A 82 3.21 6.32 -0.38
C VAL A 82 3.08 4.80 -0.27
N ALA A 83 2.02 4.22 -0.84
CA ALA A 83 1.84 2.77 -0.88
C ALA A 83 2.97 2.08 -1.66
N ARG A 84 3.41 2.67 -2.78
CA ARG A 84 4.56 2.18 -3.56
C ARG A 84 5.83 2.17 -2.73
N ALA A 85 6.09 3.21 -1.95
CA ALA A 85 7.25 3.24 -1.07
C ALA A 85 7.20 2.11 -0.04
N VAL A 86 6.07 1.91 0.65
CA VAL A 86 5.89 0.79 1.60
C VAL A 86 6.17 -0.54 0.90
N ASN A 87 5.58 -0.78 -0.28
CA ASN A 87 5.79 -2.02 -1.04
C ASN A 87 7.26 -2.23 -1.40
N LEU A 88 8.00 -1.18 -1.81
CA LEU A 88 9.42 -1.28 -2.16
C LEU A 88 10.30 -1.58 -0.96
N TYR A 89 10.08 -0.89 0.17
CA TYR A 89 10.85 -1.13 1.40
C TYR A 89 10.64 -2.56 1.91
N VAL A 90 9.39 -3.02 2.00
CA VAL A 90 9.09 -4.38 2.47
C VAL A 90 9.58 -5.44 1.50
N ALA A 91 9.45 -5.24 0.18
CA ALA A 91 10.03 -6.14 -0.83
C ALA A 91 11.56 -6.21 -0.75
N SER A 92 12.21 -5.16 -0.23
CA SER A 92 13.65 -5.14 0.05
C SER A 92 14.04 -5.80 1.37
N GLY A 93 13.09 -6.34 2.12
CA GLY A 93 13.30 -7.04 3.40
C GLY A 93 13.17 -6.17 4.65
N VAL A 94 12.80 -4.88 4.53
CA VAL A 94 12.60 -4.00 5.68
C VAL A 94 11.28 -4.35 6.39
N PRO A 95 11.29 -4.69 7.69
CA PRO A 95 10.08 -4.94 8.46
C PRO A 95 9.18 -3.69 8.55
N LEU A 96 7.86 -3.86 8.60
CA LEU A 96 6.91 -2.74 8.69
C LEU A 96 7.14 -1.86 9.92
N ASP A 97 7.51 -2.44 11.05
CA ASP A 97 7.80 -1.71 12.29
C ASP A 97 9.09 -0.88 12.23
N HIS A 98 9.96 -1.11 11.26
CA HIS A 98 11.11 -0.26 10.93
C HIS A 98 10.75 0.93 10.02
N LEU A 99 9.54 0.99 9.48
CA LEU A 99 9.07 2.09 8.66
C LEU A 99 8.29 3.09 9.52
N LYS A 100 8.82 4.29 9.69
CA LYS A 100 8.17 5.41 10.37
C LYS A 100 7.77 6.42 9.29
N ILE A 101 6.56 6.27 8.76
CA ILE A 101 6.09 7.04 7.62
C ILE A 101 4.93 7.94 8.05
N VAL A 102 5.02 9.20 7.68
CA VAL A 102 3.94 10.18 7.80
C VAL A 102 3.64 10.75 6.41
N ALA A 103 2.38 10.77 6.00
CA ALA A 103 1.94 11.36 4.75
C ALA A 103 1.05 12.58 5.06
N VAL A 104 1.49 13.79 4.69
CA VAL A 104 0.81 15.04 5.03
C VAL A 104 0.13 15.62 3.80
N ALA A 105 -1.20 15.58 3.76
CA ALA A 105 -1.99 16.18 2.70
C ALA A 105 -2.19 17.69 2.94
N SER A 106 -2.01 18.49 1.89
CA SER A 106 -2.26 19.92 1.89
C SER A 106 -2.56 20.45 0.49
N GLY A 107 -2.96 21.70 0.34
CA GLY A 107 -3.29 22.31 -0.94
C GLY A 107 -4.33 21.46 -1.70
N ALA A 108 -4.09 21.18 -2.98
CA ALA A 108 -5.03 20.43 -3.82
C ALA A 108 -5.24 18.96 -3.40
N ALA A 109 -4.39 18.39 -2.52
CA ALA A 109 -4.56 17.06 -1.96
C ALA A 109 -5.52 17.02 -0.76
N THR A 110 -5.87 18.17 -0.16
CA THR A 110 -6.71 18.26 1.06
C THR A 110 -8.00 17.44 0.98
N PRO A 111 -8.75 17.41 -0.14
CA PRO A 111 -10.00 16.65 -0.21
C PRO A 111 -9.86 15.13 0.02
N LEU A 112 -8.67 14.53 -0.19
CA LEU A 112 -8.47 13.10 0.06
C LEU A 112 -8.79 12.71 1.52
N ALA A 113 -8.73 13.68 2.44
CA ALA A 113 -8.95 13.49 3.86
C ALA A 113 -10.43 13.50 4.28
N LEU A 114 -11.35 13.90 3.41
CA LEU A 114 -12.78 14.00 3.74
C LEU A 114 -13.40 12.62 3.95
N ASP A 115 -14.40 12.55 4.82
CA ASP A 115 -15.27 11.37 4.89
C ASP A 115 -16.13 11.21 3.61
N ASN A 116 -16.79 10.07 3.45
CA ASN A 116 -17.60 9.79 2.27
C ASN A 116 -18.78 10.75 2.10
N ALA A 117 -19.43 11.15 3.20
CA ALA A 117 -20.63 11.98 3.11
C ALA A 117 -20.29 13.36 2.55
N HIS A 118 -19.24 13.99 3.06
CA HIS A 118 -18.82 15.32 2.65
C HIS A 118 -18.09 15.32 1.31
N TYR A 119 -17.30 14.27 1.02
CA TYR A 119 -16.69 14.10 -0.29
C TYR A 119 -17.76 13.94 -1.39
N ARG A 120 -18.76 13.08 -1.15
CA ARG A 120 -19.87 12.87 -2.09
C ARG A 120 -20.71 14.13 -2.28
N ALA A 121 -20.98 14.88 -1.21
CA ALA A 121 -21.69 16.14 -1.30
C ALA A 121 -20.98 17.17 -2.20
N LYS A 122 -19.64 17.15 -2.21
CA LYS A 122 -18.84 18.09 -3.00
C LYS A 122 -18.56 17.62 -4.42
N PHE A 123 -18.32 16.32 -4.62
CA PHE A 123 -17.79 15.77 -5.86
C PHE A 123 -18.73 14.79 -6.57
N GLY A 124 -19.86 14.42 -5.96
CA GLY A 124 -20.85 13.51 -6.54
C GLY A 124 -20.49 12.02 -6.47
N VAL A 125 -19.34 11.67 -5.92
CA VAL A 125 -18.85 10.29 -5.80
C VAL A 125 -18.28 10.04 -4.39
N ASP A 126 -18.18 8.79 -3.98
CA ASP A 126 -17.51 8.42 -2.74
C ASP A 126 -16.01 8.75 -2.80
N ASN A 127 -15.42 9.02 -1.62
CA ASN A 127 -13.99 9.28 -1.54
C ASN A 127 -13.18 8.01 -1.86
N PRO A 128 -12.53 7.92 -3.02
CA PRO A 128 -11.81 6.73 -3.45
C PRO A 128 -10.54 6.46 -2.63
N ASN A 129 -10.11 7.44 -1.81
CA ASN A 129 -8.86 7.35 -1.06
C ASN A 129 -9.02 6.61 0.28
N LEU A 130 -10.23 6.53 0.84
CA LEU A 130 -10.42 6.02 2.21
C LEU A 130 -9.96 4.57 2.39
N LYS A 131 -10.16 3.72 1.39
CA LYS A 131 -9.68 2.34 1.45
C LYS A 131 -8.15 2.26 1.44
N LEU A 132 -7.48 3.07 0.63
CA LEU A 132 -6.03 3.14 0.63
C LEU A 132 -5.50 3.70 1.95
N ILE A 133 -6.14 4.73 2.51
CA ILE A 133 -5.80 5.27 3.84
C ILE A 133 -5.89 4.19 4.91
N GLU A 134 -6.95 3.37 4.89
CA GLU A 134 -7.11 2.25 5.82
C GLU A 134 -5.95 1.26 5.72
N GLU A 135 -5.59 0.83 4.50
CA GLU A 135 -4.49 -0.12 4.28
C GLU A 135 -3.12 0.47 4.70
N LEU A 136 -2.87 1.74 4.41
CA LEU A 136 -1.67 2.44 4.85
C LEU A 136 -1.59 2.51 6.39
N ARG A 137 -2.69 2.80 7.07
CA ARG A 137 -2.74 2.81 8.53
C ARG A 137 -2.50 1.43 9.15
N LYS A 138 -3.05 0.36 8.56
CA LYS A 138 -2.74 -1.02 8.97
C LYS A 138 -1.24 -1.35 8.84
N ALA A 139 -0.58 -0.75 7.85
CA ALA A 139 0.86 -0.87 7.66
C ALA A 139 1.69 0.08 8.55
N GLY A 140 1.07 0.85 9.46
CA GLY A 140 1.76 1.75 10.39
C GLY A 140 2.07 3.15 9.83
N VAL A 141 1.51 3.51 8.66
CA VAL A 141 1.64 4.87 8.11
C VAL A 141 0.64 5.81 8.76
N ASP A 142 1.10 6.95 9.25
CA ASP A 142 0.20 8.04 9.67
C ASP A 142 -0.15 8.91 8.46
N VAL A 143 -1.44 8.90 8.09
CA VAL A 143 -1.97 9.80 7.07
C VAL A 143 -2.60 10.99 7.77
N SER A 144 -2.08 12.18 7.49
CA SER A 144 -2.52 13.42 8.11
C SER A 144 -2.92 14.48 7.08
N VAL A 145 -3.68 15.47 7.52
CA VAL A 145 -4.10 16.62 6.71
C VAL A 145 -3.82 17.92 7.44
N CYS A 146 -3.36 18.91 6.69
CA CYS A 146 -3.09 20.27 7.17
C CYS A 146 -4.40 20.99 7.53
N ALA A 147 -4.58 21.36 8.82
CA ALA A 147 -5.76 22.07 9.28
C ALA A 147 -5.91 23.46 8.61
N GLN A 148 -4.81 24.14 8.28
CA GLN A 148 -4.88 25.40 7.55
C GLN A 148 -5.47 25.19 6.13
N ALA A 149 -5.03 24.13 5.44
CA ALA A 149 -5.57 23.81 4.11
C ALA A 149 -7.04 23.35 4.19
N VAL A 150 -7.47 22.64 5.24
CA VAL A 150 -8.88 22.33 5.48
C VAL A 150 -9.69 23.62 5.58
N ALA A 151 -9.23 24.61 6.36
CA ALA A 151 -9.88 25.92 6.48
C ALA A 151 -9.87 26.70 5.15
N GLU A 152 -8.75 26.74 4.42
CA GLU A 152 -8.65 27.40 3.10
C GLU A 152 -9.63 26.83 2.08
N HIS A 153 -9.90 25.52 2.15
CA HIS A 153 -10.91 24.86 1.33
C HIS A 153 -12.36 25.09 1.81
N HIS A 154 -12.56 25.85 2.90
CA HIS A 154 -13.85 26.06 3.56
C HIS A 154 -14.51 24.73 3.99
N PHE A 155 -13.69 23.76 4.43
CA PHE A 155 -14.16 22.52 5.02
C PHE A 155 -14.21 22.66 6.54
N GLU A 156 -15.19 22.04 7.17
CA GLU A 156 -15.21 21.91 8.62
C GLU A 156 -14.26 20.80 9.07
N TYR A 157 -13.59 20.98 10.20
CA TYR A 157 -12.69 19.96 10.73
C TYR A 157 -13.40 18.64 11.04
N GLY A 158 -14.70 18.70 11.37
CA GLY A 158 -15.55 17.53 11.58
C GLY A 158 -15.82 16.70 10.32
N TRP A 159 -15.52 17.23 9.12
CA TRP A 159 -15.66 16.52 7.85
C TRP A 159 -14.46 15.64 7.51
N VAL A 160 -13.37 15.82 8.24
CA VAL A 160 -12.18 14.98 8.09
C VAL A 160 -12.48 13.56 8.60
N SER A 161 -12.15 12.57 7.80
CA SER A 161 -12.31 11.15 8.16
C SER A 161 -11.56 10.85 9.46
N LYS A 162 -12.16 10.08 10.35
CA LYS A 162 -11.53 9.62 11.60
C LYS A 162 -10.27 8.77 11.40
N GLN A 163 -10.04 8.34 10.17
CA GLN A 163 -8.81 7.62 9.79
C GLN A 163 -7.65 8.56 9.48
N VAL A 164 -7.86 9.87 9.43
CA VAL A 164 -6.86 10.88 9.08
C VAL A 164 -6.56 11.75 10.30
N THR A 165 -5.29 11.94 10.58
CA THR A 165 -4.82 12.83 11.65
C THR A 165 -4.96 14.29 11.22
N LEU A 166 -5.68 15.11 11.97
CA LEU A 166 -5.74 16.54 11.73
C LEU A 166 -4.48 17.20 12.33
N ALA A 167 -3.56 17.63 11.47
CA ALA A 167 -2.32 18.28 11.86
C ALA A 167 -2.46 19.80 11.83
N LEU A 168 -1.80 20.53 12.74
CA LEU A 168 -1.89 22.00 12.84
C LEU A 168 -1.63 22.69 11.50
N SER A 169 -0.55 22.32 10.82
CA SER A 169 -0.17 22.83 9.51
C SER A 169 0.79 21.86 8.83
N GLY A 170 0.68 21.72 7.51
CA GLY A 170 1.69 20.98 6.73
C GLY A 170 3.10 21.54 6.93
N LEU A 171 3.23 22.87 7.04
CA LEU A 171 4.52 23.54 7.27
C LEU A 171 5.15 23.13 8.59
N THR A 172 4.41 23.27 9.70
CA THR A 172 4.94 22.95 11.04
C THR A 172 5.16 21.46 11.21
N THR A 173 4.25 20.62 10.69
CA THR A 173 4.36 19.15 10.78
C THR A 173 5.61 18.65 10.08
N ILE A 174 5.86 19.09 8.83
CA ILE A 174 7.05 18.69 8.07
C ILE A 174 8.33 19.15 8.78
N THR A 175 8.37 20.40 9.23
CA THR A 175 9.55 20.95 9.93
C THR A 175 9.85 20.19 11.22
N VAL A 176 8.83 19.92 12.06
CA VAL A 176 9.00 19.16 13.31
C VAL A 176 9.49 17.74 13.02
N LEU A 177 8.92 17.08 12.02
CA LEU A 177 9.34 15.71 11.66
C LEU A 177 10.77 15.69 11.11
N GLN A 178 11.17 16.67 10.28
CA GLN A 178 12.55 16.76 9.81
C GLN A 178 13.54 16.97 10.96
N GLN A 179 13.21 17.79 11.96
CA GLN A 179 14.03 17.93 13.17
C GLN A 179 14.13 16.63 13.98
N GLN A 180 13.14 15.74 13.86
CA GLN A 180 13.15 14.40 14.44
C GLN A 180 13.86 13.35 13.56
N GLY A 181 14.50 13.79 12.48
CA GLY A 181 15.28 12.95 11.58
C GLY A 181 14.48 12.29 10.45
N TYR A 182 13.28 12.79 10.13
CA TYR A 182 12.55 12.33 8.96
C TYR A 182 13.11 12.94 7.67
N ALA A 183 13.35 12.10 6.67
CA ALA A 183 13.66 12.54 5.32
C ALA A 183 12.39 13.04 4.62
N LEU A 184 12.43 14.21 4.00
CA LEU A 184 11.31 14.74 3.22
C LEU A 184 11.27 14.10 1.83
N ALA A 185 10.12 13.54 1.46
CA ALA A 185 9.81 13.06 0.12
C ALA A 185 8.69 13.93 -0.49
N PRO A 186 8.99 14.86 -1.40
CA PRO A 186 8.00 15.71 -2.06
C PRO A 186 7.36 14.98 -3.25
N PHE A 187 5.98 15.00 -3.34
CA PHE A 187 5.21 14.41 -4.44
C PHE A 187 3.99 15.25 -4.85
#